data_d091ec963d6b19fd85fc6a2fc97b4d59
#
_entry.id   d091ec963d6b19fd85fc6a2fc97b4d59
#
_cell.length_a   1.000
_cell.length_b   1.000
_cell.length_c   1.000
_cell.angle_alpha   90.00
_cell.angle_beta   90.00
_cell.angle_gamma   90.00
#
_symmetry.space_group_name_H-M   'P 1'
#
loop_
_entity.id
_entity.type
_entity.pdbx_description
1 polymer ?
#
loop_
_entity_poly.entity_id
_entity_poly.type
_entity_poly.pdbx_seq_one_letter_code
_entity_poly.pdbx_strand_id
1 'polypeptide(L)'
;MTDQQEKQQALRFFRQLVRVRIFEERVSELFVQGGTAGSMLHLSIGEEAGAVGVMGAMREGDGFTTHHRGHGIFLARGADPKKMMAEIAGKSTGYCRGKGGSMHIADRGLGHLGANAIVGGGISHVVGAGLTYHCLLYTSPSPRD
;
A
#
# COMPACT_ATOMS: atom_id res chain seq x y z
N MET A 1 26.21 8.78 -3.82
CA MET A 1 25.30 9.27 -4.89
C MET A 1 25.86 10.59 -5.43
N THR A 2 25.63 10.90 -6.71
CA THR A 2 25.95 12.24 -7.26
C THR A 2 24.83 13.21 -6.88
N ASP A 3 25.14 14.53 -6.83
CA ASP A 3 24.13 15.60 -6.55
C ASP A 3 22.91 15.50 -7.47
N GLN A 4 23.11 15.15 -8.74
CA GLN A 4 22.03 14.95 -9.70
C GLN A 4 21.14 13.73 -9.36
N GLN A 5 21.73 12.64 -8.86
CA GLN A 5 20.97 11.46 -8.42
C GLN A 5 20.12 11.76 -7.19
N GLU A 6 20.65 12.51 -6.23
CA GLU A 6 19.93 12.95 -5.04
C GLU A 6 18.74 13.83 -5.39
N LYS A 7 18.95 14.81 -6.28
CA LYS A 7 17.88 15.67 -6.77
C LYS A 7 16.78 14.90 -7.48
N GLN A 8 17.12 13.93 -8.33
CA GLN A 8 16.14 13.09 -9.01
C GLN A 8 15.36 12.21 -8.01
N GLN A 9 16.03 11.69 -6.99
CA GLN A 9 15.37 10.91 -5.94
C GLN A 9 14.42 11.78 -5.11
N ALA A 10 14.84 12.97 -4.73
CA ALA A 10 14.00 13.92 -4.01
C ALA A 10 12.73 14.30 -4.80
N LEU A 11 12.89 14.59 -6.10
CA LEU A 11 11.76 14.88 -6.99
C LEU A 11 10.79 13.69 -7.12
N ARG A 12 11.31 12.47 -7.18
CA ARG A 12 10.49 11.26 -7.22
C ARG A 12 9.68 11.09 -5.93
N PHE A 13 10.31 11.25 -4.78
CA PHE A 13 9.62 11.20 -3.49
C PHE A 13 8.58 12.30 -3.37
N PHE A 14 8.92 13.53 -3.74
CA PHE A 14 7.96 14.63 -3.72
C PHE A 14 6.72 14.35 -4.57
N ARG A 15 6.90 13.83 -5.79
CA ARG A 15 5.78 13.44 -6.66
C ARG A 15 4.90 12.36 -6.01
N GLN A 16 5.50 11.39 -5.33
CA GLN A 16 4.73 10.36 -4.62
C GLN A 16 3.98 10.92 -3.42
N LEU A 17 4.58 11.81 -2.63
CA LEU A 17 3.91 12.49 -1.51
C LEU A 17 2.66 13.24 -1.99
N VAL A 18 2.81 14.04 -3.05
CA VAL A 18 1.71 14.79 -3.66
C VAL A 18 0.64 13.84 -4.22
N ARG A 19 1.04 12.76 -4.89
CA ARG A 19 0.11 11.75 -5.43
C ARG A 19 -0.73 11.10 -4.34
N VAL A 20 -0.12 10.73 -3.21
CA VAL A 20 -0.83 10.16 -2.06
C VAL A 20 -1.81 11.16 -1.49
N ARG A 21 -1.38 12.41 -1.25
CA ARG A 21 -2.24 13.48 -0.72
C ARG A 21 -3.45 13.72 -1.60
N ILE A 22 -3.26 13.95 -2.90
CA ILE A 22 -4.35 14.20 -3.85
C ILE A 22 -5.33 13.02 -3.90
N PHE A 23 -4.81 11.78 -3.88
CA PHE A 23 -5.66 10.59 -3.86
C PHE A 23 -6.55 10.57 -2.63
N GLU A 24 -5.99 10.77 -1.44
CA GLU A 24 -6.74 10.75 -0.17
C GLU A 24 -7.79 11.87 -0.11
N GLU A 25 -7.47 13.06 -0.61
CA GLU A 25 -8.44 14.16 -0.72
C GLU A 25 -9.61 13.78 -1.62
N ARG A 26 -9.36 13.13 -2.77
CA ARG A 26 -10.42 12.64 -3.67
C ARG A 26 -11.23 11.50 -3.05
N VAL A 27 -10.61 10.62 -2.28
CA VAL A 27 -11.33 9.57 -1.53
C VAL A 27 -12.23 10.21 -0.47
N SER A 28 -11.75 11.24 0.21
CA SER A 28 -12.55 12.01 1.19
C SER A 28 -13.78 12.65 0.54
N GLU A 29 -13.61 13.29 -0.62
CA GLU A 29 -14.72 13.87 -1.38
C GLU A 29 -15.74 12.79 -1.79
N LEU A 30 -15.27 11.65 -2.29
CA LEU A 30 -16.12 10.52 -2.66
C LEU A 30 -16.93 10.00 -1.46
N PHE A 31 -16.30 9.92 -0.28
CA PHE A 31 -16.97 9.49 0.95
C PHE A 31 -18.09 10.44 1.36
N VAL A 32 -17.83 11.75 1.34
CA VAL A 32 -18.84 12.78 1.67
C VAL A 32 -20.05 12.71 0.73
N GLN A 33 -19.82 12.33 -0.54
CA GLN A 33 -20.86 12.14 -1.53
C GLN A 33 -21.61 10.80 -1.42
N GLY A 34 -21.24 9.94 -0.46
CA GLY A 34 -21.82 8.60 -0.28
C GLY A 34 -21.39 7.60 -1.37
N GLY A 35 -20.30 7.88 -2.06
CA GLY A 35 -19.81 7.05 -3.18
C GLY A 35 -18.90 5.89 -2.78
N THR A 36 -18.61 5.70 -1.49
CA THR A 36 -17.76 4.61 -0.99
C THR A 36 -18.56 3.38 -0.60
N ALA A 37 -17.95 2.21 -0.72
CA ALA A 37 -18.51 0.98 -0.17
C ALA A 37 -18.29 0.95 1.36
N GLY A 38 -19.37 0.89 2.10
CA GLY A 38 -19.35 0.89 3.56
C GLY A 38 -19.35 2.29 4.18
N SER A 39 -19.62 2.32 5.49
CA SER A 39 -19.83 3.52 6.28
C SER A 39 -18.57 4.03 6.99
N MET A 40 -17.44 3.35 6.84
CA MET A 40 -16.19 3.71 7.52
C MET A 40 -15.07 3.93 6.51
N LEU A 41 -14.39 5.05 6.66
CA LEU A 41 -13.23 5.44 5.87
C LEU A 41 -12.08 5.84 6.79
N HIS A 42 -10.89 5.32 6.51
CA HIS A 42 -9.66 5.69 7.22
C HIS A 42 -8.63 6.19 6.23
N LEU A 43 -8.43 7.49 6.23
CA LEU A 43 -7.46 8.16 5.36
C LEU A 43 -6.04 8.09 5.95
N SER A 44 -5.04 8.13 5.09
CA SER A 44 -3.62 8.29 5.46
C SER A 44 -3.10 9.72 5.24
N ILE A 45 -3.99 10.72 5.30
CA ILE A 45 -3.60 12.14 5.26
C ILE A 45 -2.70 12.45 6.47
N GLY A 46 -1.51 12.98 6.20
CA GLY A 46 -0.49 13.26 7.21
C GLY A 46 0.54 12.13 7.39
N GLU A 47 0.31 10.95 6.81
CA GLU A 47 1.19 9.77 6.88
C GLU A 47 2.01 9.57 5.60
N GLU A 48 1.94 10.49 4.63
CA GLU A 48 2.52 10.36 3.29
C GLU A 48 4.03 10.09 3.35
N ALA A 49 4.74 10.80 4.22
CA ALA A 49 6.21 10.68 4.34
C ALA A 49 6.62 9.29 4.82
N GLY A 50 5.89 8.72 5.78
CA GLY A 50 6.10 7.36 6.27
C GLY A 50 5.86 6.33 5.16
N ALA A 51 4.74 6.46 4.45
CA ALA A 51 4.38 5.57 3.35
C ALA A 51 5.42 5.59 2.22
N VAL A 52 5.79 6.78 1.75
CA VAL A 52 6.75 6.94 0.65
C VAL A 52 8.17 6.54 1.06
N GLY A 53 8.58 6.87 2.29
CA GLY A 53 9.91 6.54 2.81
C GLY A 53 10.10 5.03 2.96
N VAL A 54 9.15 4.34 3.58
CA VAL A 54 9.23 2.87 3.74
C VAL A 54 9.21 2.17 2.38
N MET A 55 8.28 2.52 1.50
CA MET A 55 8.21 1.91 0.17
C MET A 55 9.44 2.22 -0.70
N GLY A 56 10.05 3.40 -0.51
CA GLY A 56 11.30 3.78 -1.19
C GLY A 56 12.52 2.96 -0.76
N ALA A 57 12.49 2.37 0.44
CA ALA A 57 13.54 1.50 0.96
C ALA A 57 13.34 0.02 0.60
N MET A 58 12.14 -0.38 0.20
CA MET A 58 11.81 -1.76 -0.15
C MET A 58 12.39 -2.14 -1.51
N ARG A 59 12.78 -3.41 -1.63
CA ARG A 59 13.29 -4.03 -2.86
C ARG A 59 12.16 -4.73 -3.63
N GLU A 60 12.45 -5.07 -4.87
CA GLU A 60 11.61 -6.00 -5.62
C GLU A 60 11.62 -7.38 -4.95
N GLY A 61 10.46 -8.00 -4.84
CA GLY A 61 10.30 -9.29 -4.15
C GLY A 61 9.99 -9.17 -2.65
N ASP A 62 10.21 -8.01 -2.01
CA ASP A 62 9.83 -7.82 -0.62
C ASP A 62 8.31 -7.88 -0.45
N GLY A 63 7.86 -8.64 0.57
CA GLY A 63 6.47 -8.71 0.99
C GLY A 63 6.17 -7.76 2.14
N PHE A 64 4.95 -7.23 2.19
CA PHE A 64 4.51 -6.35 3.26
C PHE A 64 3.02 -6.53 3.58
N THR A 65 2.62 -6.11 4.76
CA THR A 65 1.22 -5.97 5.18
C THR A 65 0.94 -4.53 5.56
N THR A 66 -0.33 -4.16 5.57
CA THR A 66 -0.75 -2.83 6.04
C THR A 66 -1.84 -2.94 7.10
N HIS A 67 -2.07 -1.84 7.78
CA HIS A 67 -3.21 -1.64 8.65
C HIS A 67 -4.38 -0.97 7.87
N HIS A 68 -5.40 -0.53 8.60
CA HIS A 68 -6.61 0.10 8.04
C HIS A 68 -6.38 1.45 7.33
N ARG A 69 -5.20 2.09 7.47
CA ARG A 69 -4.77 3.30 6.74
C ARG A 69 -3.71 2.98 5.70
N GLY A 70 -3.93 1.94 4.91
CA GLY A 70 -2.94 1.40 3.98
C GLY A 70 -2.87 2.07 2.61
N HIS A 71 -3.73 3.04 2.28
CA HIS A 71 -3.82 3.63 0.94
C HIS A 71 -2.49 4.24 0.47
N GLY A 72 -1.88 5.08 1.33
CA GLY A 72 -0.62 5.75 1.02
C GLY A 72 0.51 4.77 0.74
N ILE A 73 0.62 3.73 1.57
CA ILE A 73 1.62 2.67 1.43
C ILE A 73 1.41 1.92 0.10
N PHE A 74 0.19 1.54 -0.20
CA PHE A 74 -0.15 0.79 -1.40
C PHE A 74 0.08 1.62 -2.68
N LEU A 75 -0.28 2.91 -2.67
CA LEU A 75 0.02 3.85 -3.76
C LEU A 75 1.52 4.06 -3.95
N ALA A 76 2.27 4.23 -2.86
CA ALA A 76 3.73 4.42 -2.91
C ALA A 76 4.44 3.17 -3.44
N ARG A 77 3.88 1.97 -3.24
CA ARG A 77 4.37 0.73 -3.83
C ARG A 77 4.10 0.60 -5.33
N GLY A 78 3.28 1.47 -5.90
CA GLY A 78 3.01 1.49 -7.34
C GLY A 78 1.59 1.06 -7.73
N ALA A 79 0.67 1.01 -6.79
CA ALA A 79 -0.73 0.67 -7.09
C ALA A 79 -1.36 1.67 -8.08
N ASP A 80 -2.24 1.14 -8.92
CA ASP A 80 -3.06 1.96 -9.82
C ASP A 80 -4.16 2.69 -9.03
N PRO A 81 -4.14 4.03 -8.97
CA PRO A 81 -5.13 4.80 -8.24
C PRO A 81 -6.56 4.61 -8.76
N LYS A 82 -6.74 4.29 -10.04
CA LYS A 82 -8.06 4.03 -10.62
C LYS A 82 -8.65 2.74 -10.05
N LYS A 83 -7.85 1.66 -9.99
CA LYS A 83 -8.28 0.40 -9.39
C LYS A 83 -8.51 0.54 -7.89
N MET A 84 -7.69 1.34 -7.20
CA MET A 84 -7.90 1.61 -5.77
C MET A 84 -9.20 2.39 -5.55
N MET A 85 -9.46 3.44 -6.32
CA MET A 85 -10.70 4.20 -6.23
C MET A 85 -11.93 3.32 -6.53
N ALA A 86 -11.84 2.45 -7.54
CA ALA A 86 -12.87 1.48 -7.87
C ALA A 86 -13.13 0.50 -6.72
N GLU A 87 -12.08 0.03 -6.03
CA GLU A 87 -12.21 -0.84 -4.85
C GLU A 87 -12.93 -0.14 -3.71
N ILE A 88 -12.52 1.10 -3.40
CA ILE A 88 -13.13 1.92 -2.35
C ILE A 88 -14.61 2.21 -2.65
N ALA A 89 -14.94 2.39 -3.94
CA ALA A 89 -16.31 2.57 -4.41
C ALA A 89 -17.11 1.25 -4.55
N GLY A 90 -16.56 0.11 -4.15
CA GLY A 90 -17.23 -1.20 -4.21
C GLY A 90 -17.43 -1.74 -5.63
N LYS A 91 -16.63 -1.31 -6.60
CA LYS A 91 -16.75 -1.74 -8.00
C LYS A 91 -15.97 -3.01 -8.28
N SER A 92 -16.49 -3.86 -9.15
CA SER A 92 -15.85 -5.11 -9.58
C SER A 92 -14.50 -4.93 -10.29
N THR A 93 -14.21 -3.73 -10.78
CA THR A 93 -12.94 -3.35 -11.40
C THR A 93 -11.84 -3.00 -10.40
N GLY A 94 -12.14 -2.97 -9.10
CA GLY A 94 -11.17 -2.77 -8.03
C GLY A 94 -10.25 -3.98 -7.81
N TYR A 95 -9.21 -3.80 -7.01
CA TYR A 95 -8.19 -4.82 -6.73
C TYR A 95 -8.76 -6.11 -6.13
N CYS A 96 -9.72 -5.99 -5.22
CA CYS A 96 -10.41 -7.11 -4.56
C CYS A 96 -11.85 -7.26 -5.09
N ARG A 97 -12.13 -6.78 -6.29
CA ARG A 97 -13.47 -6.81 -6.93
C ARG A 97 -14.54 -6.10 -6.10
N GLY A 98 -14.16 -5.03 -5.40
CA GLY A 98 -15.05 -4.23 -4.55
C GLY A 98 -15.41 -4.88 -3.21
N LYS A 99 -14.78 -5.99 -2.84
CA LYS A 99 -15.06 -6.71 -1.59
C LYS A 99 -14.21 -6.25 -0.41
N GLY A 100 -13.03 -5.68 -0.67
CA GLY A 100 -12.11 -5.20 0.36
C GLY A 100 -12.46 -3.80 0.86
N GLY A 101 -13.03 -2.97 0.01
CA GLY A 101 -13.31 -1.56 0.34
C GLY A 101 -12.03 -0.80 0.71
N SER A 102 -12.16 0.22 1.57
CA SER A 102 -11.05 1.08 2.00
C SER A 102 -9.97 0.34 2.80
N MET A 103 -10.35 -0.60 3.68
CA MET A 103 -9.46 -1.14 4.71
C MET A 103 -8.80 -2.49 4.35
N HIS A 104 -9.20 -3.13 3.26
CA HIS A 104 -8.75 -4.49 2.93
C HIS A 104 -8.28 -4.63 1.48
N ILE A 105 -7.74 -3.55 0.90
CA ILE A 105 -7.14 -3.60 -0.44
C ILE A 105 -5.90 -4.48 -0.39
N ALA A 106 -5.74 -5.39 -1.33
CA ALA A 106 -4.58 -6.27 -1.42
C ALA A 106 -4.24 -6.60 -2.87
N ASP A 107 -2.95 -6.77 -3.15
CA ASP A 107 -2.45 -7.27 -4.43
C ASP A 107 -1.09 -7.96 -4.23
N ARG A 108 -1.08 -9.27 -4.41
CA ARG A 108 0.15 -10.07 -4.29
C ARG A 108 1.19 -9.73 -5.36
N GLY A 109 0.77 -9.24 -6.53
CA GLY A 109 1.68 -8.79 -7.59
C GLY A 109 2.55 -7.59 -7.18
N LEU A 110 2.08 -6.80 -6.21
CA LEU A 110 2.84 -5.69 -5.61
C LEU A 110 3.59 -6.09 -4.33
N GLY A 111 3.54 -7.38 -3.94
CA GLY A 111 4.10 -7.86 -2.68
C GLY A 111 3.21 -7.59 -1.46
N HIS A 112 1.98 -7.08 -1.65
CA HIS A 112 1.06 -6.79 -0.56
C HIS A 112 0.32 -8.06 -0.11
N LEU A 113 0.67 -8.56 1.07
CA LEU A 113 0.17 -9.83 1.62
C LEU A 113 -1.20 -9.68 2.29
N GLY A 114 -1.68 -8.47 2.45
CA GLY A 114 -3.00 -8.15 2.97
C GLY A 114 -3.02 -6.94 3.89
N ALA A 115 -4.20 -6.32 4.01
CA ALA A 115 -4.48 -5.24 4.94
C ALA A 115 -5.37 -5.76 6.08
N ASN A 116 -5.08 -5.34 7.31
CA ASN A 116 -5.82 -5.77 8.49
C ASN A 116 -6.41 -4.56 9.22
N ALA A 117 -7.73 -4.55 9.41
CA ALA A 117 -8.42 -3.50 10.17
C ALA A 117 -8.13 -3.57 11.68
N ILE A 118 -7.71 -4.74 12.18
CA ILE A 118 -7.32 -4.90 13.59
C ILE A 118 -5.94 -4.30 13.78
N VAL A 119 -5.84 -3.32 14.66
CA VAL A 119 -4.56 -2.64 14.98
C VAL A 119 -3.57 -3.66 15.57
N GLY A 120 -2.36 -3.73 14.98
CA GLY A 120 -1.35 -4.72 15.37
C GLY A 120 -1.54 -6.12 14.76
N GLY A 121 -2.70 -6.44 14.18
CA GLY A 121 -2.97 -7.78 13.60
C GLY A 121 -2.06 -8.16 12.44
N GLY A 122 -1.51 -7.18 11.71
CA GLY A 122 -0.54 -7.41 10.64
C GLY A 122 0.82 -7.96 11.12
N ILE A 123 1.18 -7.77 12.39
CA ILE A 123 2.48 -8.18 12.93
C ILE A 123 2.61 -9.70 12.90
N SER A 124 1.61 -10.43 13.35
CA SER A 124 1.63 -11.91 13.32
C SER A 124 1.64 -12.45 11.88
N HIS A 125 0.94 -11.80 10.96
CA HIS A 125 0.95 -12.17 9.54
C HIS A 125 2.35 -11.99 8.92
N VAL A 126 3.05 -10.90 9.23
CA VAL A 126 4.41 -10.65 8.73
C VAL A 126 5.41 -11.66 9.30
N VAL A 127 5.28 -12.04 10.59
CA VAL A 127 6.10 -13.10 11.17
C VAL A 127 5.89 -14.44 10.48
N GLY A 128 4.63 -14.81 10.21
CA GLY A 128 4.31 -16.01 9.46
C GLY A 128 4.83 -15.98 8.00
N ALA A 129 4.73 -14.83 7.34
CA ALA A 129 5.30 -14.64 6.01
C ALA A 129 6.82 -14.76 6.03
N GLY A 130 7.50 -14.13 7.02
CA GLY A 130 8.95 -14.22 7.20
C GLY A 130 9.42 -15.66 7.42
N LEU A 131 8.68 -16.42 8.21
CA LEU A 131 8.95 -17.84 8.41
C LEU A 131 8.79 -18.63 7.09
N THR A 132 7.74 -18.33 6.33
CA THR A 132 7.51 -18.94 5.00
C THR A 132 8.67 -18.65 4.04
N TYR A 133 9.10 -17.40 3.93
CA TYR A 133 10.25 -17.01 3.11
C TYR A 133 11.55 -17.69 3.57
N HIS A 134 11.74 -17.84 4.88
CA HIS A 134 12.92 -18.50 5.44
C HIS A 134 12.92 -20.02 5.21
N CYS A 135 11.79 -20.69 5.41
CA CYS A 135 11.68 -22.15 5.35
C CYS A 135 11.51 -22.69 3.92
N LEU A 136 10.90 -21.92 3.03
CA LEU A 136 10.54 -22.35 1.68
C LEU A 136 11.52 -21.84 0.62
N LEU A 137 12.78 -21.83 0.87
CA LEU A 137 13.97 -21.37 0.11
C LEU A 137 13.84 -21.14 -1.41
N TYR A 138 12.87 -21.71 -2.06
CA TYR A 138 12.60 -21.53 -3.49
C TYR A 138 11.93 -20.18 -3.82
N THR A 139 11.63 -19.34 -2.82
CA THR A 139 11.08 -18.00 -3.02
C THR A 139 12.14 -16.91 -2.95
N SER A 140 13.36 -17.24 -2.49
CA SER A 140 14.52 -16.35 -2.52
C SER A 140 15.78 -17.22 -2.36
N PRO A 141 16.81 -17.09 -3.21
CA PRO A 141 18.07 -17.76 -2.98
C PRO A 141 18.62 -17.31 -1.61
N SER A 142 19.00 -18.28 -0.80
CA SER A 142 19.66 -18.01 0.48
C SER A 142 20.99 -17.28 0.22
N PRO A 143 21.33 -16.22 0.95
CA PRO A 143 22.65 -15.62 0.86
C PRO A 143 23.80 -16.57 1.32
N ARG A 144 23.46 -17.81 1.69
CA ARG A 144 24.39 -18.86 2.16
C ARG A 144 24.67 -19.93 1.12
N ASP A 145 24.00 -19.90 -0.03
CA ASP A 145 24.26 -20.74 -1.18
C ASP A 145 25.09 -19.96 -2.21
#